data_7a23c4e4389fac756988931ad126ec2b
#
_entry.id   7a23c4e4389fac756988931ad126ec2b
#
_cell.length_a   1.000
_cell.length_b   1.000
_cell.length_c   1.000
_cell.angle_alpha   90.00
_cell.angle_beta   90.00
_cell.angle_gamma   90.00
#
_symmetry.space_group_name_H-M   'P 1'
#
loop_
_entity.id
_entity.type
_entity.pdbx_description
1 polymer ?
#
loop_
_entity_poly.entity_id
_entity_poly.type
_entity_poly.pdbx_seq_one_letter_code
_entity_poly.pdbx_strand_id
1 'polypeptide(L)'
;IRHKSGGNLDEKVVFNWLKDVVSTKADKVCHNASYDIGWLKAEGIDVNGRIIDTMIGAPLIDENRFSYALNALGKHYLQETKSEDLLRDAAEAWNVDPKADISELPPMHVGPYAEQDAAMTLRLWKFQKQELSRQDLWSIFNLETSILPLLIEMRFKGVRIDLDQAERMSKMFRAKEEDALLKIKKAVGSNIEIWANASIEKAFKKLKLPYNFTEKGSPSFQQTWLENHEHEVPQLIVK
;
A
#
# COMPACT_ATOMS: atom_id res chain seq x y z
N ILE A 1 -7.68 18.89 -11.86
CA ILE A 1 -7.91 17.47 -12.18
C ILE A 1 -9.00 17.41 -13.24
N ARG A 2 -8.69 16.75 -14.36
CA ARG A 2 -9.66 16.54 -15.44
C ARG A 2 -10.54 15.35 -15.07
N HIS A 3 -11.84 15.55 -15.10
CA HIS A 3 -12.83 14.50 -14.90
C HIS A 3 -13.86 14.48 -16.03
N LYS A 4 -14.60 13.39 -16.19
CA LYS A 4 -15.51 13.17 -17.33
C LYS A 4 -16.72 14.10 -17.35
N SER A 5 -17.16 14.63 -16.21
CA SER A 5 -18.35 15.50 -16.15
C SER A 5 -18.12 16.93 -16.63
N GLY A 6 -16.89 17.33 -16.96
CA GLY A 6 -16.58 18.71 -17.35
C GLY A 6 -16.51 19.68 -16.16
N GLY A 7 -16.47 20.99 -16.44
CA GLY A 7 -16.41 22.02 -15.37
C GLY A 7 -15.07 22.12 -14.65
N ASN A 8 -14.01 21.60 -15.24
CA ASN A 8 -12.66 21.69 -14.68
C ASN A 8 -12.17 23.16 -14.66
N LEU A 9 -11.46 23.54 -13.60
CA LEU A 9 -10.71 24.77 -13.55
C LEU A 9 -9.56 24.74 -14.56
N ASP A 10 -9.09 25.92 -14.95
CA ASP A 10 -7.89 26.03 -15.77
C ASP A 10 -6.69 25.44 -15.03
N GLU A 11 -6.02 24.49 -15.66
CA GLU A 11 -4.92 23.74 -15.08
C GLU A 11 -3.76 24.65 -14.67
N LYS A 12 -3.42 25.65 -15.50
CA LYS A 12 -2.33 26.57 -15.21
C LYS A 12 -2.63 27.44 -13.98
N VAL A 13 -3.88 27.87 -13.85
CA VAL A 13 -4.31 28.64 -12.68
C VAL A 13 -4.17 27.81 -11.40
N VAL A 14 -4.62 26.55 -11.44
CA VAL A 14 -4.52 25.64 -10.28
C VAL A 14 -3.06 25.36 -9.93
N PHE A 15 -2.21 25.04 -10.90
CA PHE A 15 -0.80 24.76 -10.66
C PHE A 15 -0.03 25.99 -10.16
N ASN A 16 -0.31 27.17 -10.68
CA ASN A 16 0.32 28.40 -10.18
C ASN A 16 -0.07 28.67 -8.72
N TRP A 17 -1.35 28.58 -8.41
CA TRP A 17 -1.83 28.70 -7.02
C TRP A 17 -1.16 27.67 -6.10
N LEU A 18 -1.08 26.42 -6.53
CA LEU A 18 -0.45 25.35 -5.76
C LEU A 18 1.04 25.63 -5.52
N LYS A 19 1.78 26.07 -6.56
CA LYS A 19 3.18 26.50 -6.43
C LYS A 19 3.33 27.60 -5.40
N ASP A 20 2.49 28.62 -5.43
CA ASP A 20 2.54 29.72 -4.47
C ASP A 20 2.33 29.22 -3.03
N VAL A 21 1.36 28.34 -2.81
CA VAL A 21 1.07 27.77 -1.50
C VAL A 21 2.23 26.91 -0.97
N VAL A 22 2.77 26.00 -1.79
CA VAL A 22 3.80 25.05 -1.32
C VAL A 22 5.20 25.64 -1.30
N SER A 23 5.45 26.76 -2.01
CA SER A 23 6.72 27.49 -1.98
C SER A 23 6.98 28.30 -0.72
N THR A 24 5.98 28.49 0.13
CA THR A 24 6.11 29.20 1.40
C THR A 24 7.04 28.46 2.37
N LYS A 25 7.65 29.19 3.33
CA LYS A 25 8.48 28.61 4.39
C LYS A 25 7.66 27.91 5.51
N ALA A 26 6.34 27.94 5.43
CA ALA A 26 5.47 27.27 6.39
C ALA A 26 5.68 25.75 6.36
N ASP A 27 5.52 25.09 7.50
CA ASP A 27 5.54 23.62 7.58
C ASP A 27 4.41 23.01 6.73
N LYS A 28 4.72 21.94 6.02
CA LYS A 28 3.75 21.14 5.24
C LYS A 28 3.48 19.86 6.01
N VAL A 29 2.25 19.72 6.47
CA VAL A 29 1.81 18.55 7.24
C VAL A 29 1.08 17.59 6.29
N CYS A 30 1.62 16.40 6.15
CA CYS A 30 1.09 15.35 5.28
C CYS A 30 0.84 14.06 6.08
N HIS A 31 0.17 13.12 5.46
CA HIS A 31 0.10 11.74 5.90
C HIS A 31 0.52 10.83 4.75
N ASN A 32 1.69 10.21 4.84
CA ASN A 32 2.43 9.58 3.73
C ASN A 32 2.97 10.63 2.73
N ALA A 33 3.73 11.59 3.27
CA ALA A 33 4.26 12.73 2.52
C ALA A 33 5.05 12.34 1.25
N SER A 34 5.67 11.16 1.22
CA SER A 34 6.36 10.68 0.02
C SER A 34 5.43 10.50 -1.18
N TYR A 35 4.13 10.29 -0.95
CA TYR A 35 3.13 10.26 -2.01
C TYR A 35 2.84 11.67 -2.54
N ASP A 36 2.44 12.59 -1.67
CA ASP A 36 2.05 13.96 -2.08
C ASP A 36 3.22 14.73 -2.67
N ILE A 37 4.36 14.74 -1.97
CA ILE A 37 5.57 15.44 -2.43
C ILE A 37 6.12 14.80 -3.71
N GLY A 38 6.00 13.46 -3.84
CA GLY A 38 6.39 12.76 -5.05
C GLY A 38 5.59 13.22 -6.27
N TRP A 39 4.26 13.34 -6.15
CA TRP A 39 3.42 13.86 -7.24
C TRP A 39 3.71 15.32 -7.57
N LEU A 40 3.88 16.19 -6.57
CA LEU A 40 4.26 17.58 -6.79
C LEU A 40 5.58 17.71 -7.54
N LYS A 41 6.57 16.89 -7.16
CA LYS A 41 7.86 16.82 -7.84
C LYS A 41 7.73 16.33 -9.29
N ALA A 42 6.87 15.33 -9.55
CA ALA A 42 6.62 14.84 -10.91
C ALA A 42 6.04 15.94 -11.82
N GLU A 43 5.26 16.87 -11.25
CA GLU A 43 4.71 18.04 -11.94
C GLU A 43 5.68 19.24 -11.95
N GLY A 44 6.92 19.07 -11.52
CA GLY A 44 7.92 20.15 -11.47
C GLY A 44 7.62 21.22 -10.43
N ILE A 45 6.95 20.85 -9.34
CA ILE A 45 6.60 21.73 -8.23
C ILE A 45 7.48 21.41 -7.02
N ASP A 46 8.37 22.34 -6.68
CA ASP A 46 9.20 22.23 -5.48
C ASP A 46 8.45 22.65 -4.24
N VAL A 47 8.59 21.87 -3.18
CA VAL A 47 7.97 22.12 -1.87
C VAL A 47 9.02 22.70 -0.93
N ASN A 48 8.78 23.90 -0.44
CA ASN A 48 9.64 24.58 0.54
C ASN A 48 9.10 24.45 1.97
N GLY A 49 9.95 24.72 2.95
CA GLY A 49 9.63 24.57 4.36
C GLY A 49 9.88 23.14 4.85
N ARG A 50 9.57 22.92 6.11
CA ARG A 50 9.71 21.60 6.73
C ARG A 50 8.55 20.70 6.29
N ILE A 51 8.86 19.50 5.86
CA ILE A 51 7.88 18.45 5.59
C ILE A 51 7.67 17.66 6.88
N ILE A 52 6.43 17.54 7.31
CA ILE A 52 6.02 16.80 8.50
C ILE A 52 5.13 15.66 8.03
N ASP A 53 5.50 14.44 8.38
CA ASP A 53 4.72 13.26 8.02
C ASP A 53 4.14 12.61 9.29
N THR A 54 2.83 12.64 9.43
CA THR A 54 2.13 12.01 10.54
C THR A 54 2.20 10.48 10.50
N MET A 55 2.51 9.89 9.33
CA MET A 55 2.74 8.47 9.17
C MET A 55 4.13 8.04 9.69
N ILE A 56 5.10 8.96 9.74
CA ILE A 56 6.40 8.76 10.42
C ILE A 56 6.22 8.91 11.95
N GLY A 57 5.46 9.90 12.40
CA GLY A 57 5.24 10.12 13.82
C GLY A 57 4.47 9.00 14.52
N ALA A 58 3.56 8.33 13.82
CA ALA A 58 2.70 7.34 14.42
C ALA A 58 3.43 6.09 14.96
N PRO A 59 4.33 5.41 14.23
CA PRO A 59 5.08 4.27 14.74
C PRO A 59 6.10 4.64 15.83
N LEU A 60 6.58 5.86 15.87
CA LEU A 60 7.46 6.32 16.94
C LEU A 60 6.69 6.43 18.27
N ILE A 61 5.41 6.81 18.21
CA ILE A 61 4.54 6.96 19.40
C ILE A 61 4.02 5.59 19.87
N ASP A 62 3.69 4.70 18.95
CA ASP A 62 3.17 3.36 19.24
C ASP A 62 3.49 2.40 18.08
N GLU A 63 4.56 1.61 18.25
CA GLU A 63 5.05 0.64 17.27
C GLU A 63 4.20 -0.64 17.19
N ASN A 64 3.32 -0.88 18.14
CA ASN A 64 2.54 -2.12 18.23
C ASN A 64 1.22 -2.10 17.45
N ARG A 65 1.01 -1.11 16.60
CA ARG A 65 -0.25 -0.97 15.85
C ARG A 65 -0.24 -1.82 14.57
N PHE A 66 -1.37 -2.43 14.27
CA PHE A 66 -1.56 -3.15 13.00
C PHE A 66 -1.67 -2.23 11.78
N SER A 67 -2.03 -0.96 11.97
CA SER A 67 -2.23 -0.03 10.87
C SER A 67 -1.92 1.40 11.27
N TYR A 68 -1.18 2.08 10.42
CA TYR A 68 -0.87 3.51 10.50
C TYR A 68 -1.62 4.32 9.43
N ALA A 69 -2.65 3.74 8.80
CA ALA A 69 -3.51 4.47 7.87
C ALA A 69 -4.26 5.61 8.59
N LEU A 70 -4.46 6.74 7.91
CA LEU A 70 -5.05 7.95 8.48
C LEU A 70 -6.38 7.68 9.20
N ASN A 71 -7.28 6.90 8.59
CA ASN A 71 -8.57 6.55 9.18
C ASN A 71 -8.43 5.71 10.46
N ALA A 72 -7.46 4.77 10.51
CA ALA A 72 -7.18 3.97 11.70
C ALA A 72 -6.64 4.81 12.86
N LEU A 73 -5.73 5.75 12.56
CA LEU A 73 -5.17 6.68 13.54
C LEU A 73 -6.22 7.70 14.00
N GLY A 74 -7.03 8.24 13.07
CA GLY A 74 -8.11 9.16 13.37
C GLY A 74 -9.14 8.53 14.31
N LYS A 75 -9.59 7.32 14.00
CA LYS A 75 -10.51 6.57 14.86
C LYS A 75 -9.96 6.35 16.27
N HIS A 76 -8.68 6.01 16.37
CA HIS A 76 -8.08 5.67 17.65
C HIS A 76 -7.75 6.89 18.52
N TYR A 77 -7.06 7.88 17.94
CA TYR A 77 -6.54 9.02 18.70
C TYR A 77 -7.47 10.21 18.75
N LEU A 78 -8.32 10.39 17.72
CA LEU A 78 -9.20 11.55 17.60
C LEU A 78 -10.68 11.19 17.81
N GLN A 79 -11.01 9.89 17.87
CA GLN A 79 -12.38 9.35 17.86
C GLN A 79 -13.18 9.83 16.63
N GLU A 80 -12.47 10.07 15.52
CA GLU A 80 -13.02 10.51 14.25
C GLU A 80 -12.85 9.41 13.20
N THR A 81 -13.87 9.24 12.35
CA THR A 81 -13.81 8.38 11.17
C THR A 81 -14.09 9.22 9.94
N LYS A 82 -13.44 8.88 8.83
CA LYS A 82 -13.78 9.47 7.54
C LYS A 82 -15.17 9.01 7.11
N SER A 83 -15.99 9.94 6.63
CA SER A 83 -17.16 9.58 5.85
C SER A 83 -16.74 9.42 4.38
N GLU A 84 -16.87 8.20 3.88
CA GLU A 84 -16.67 7.88 2.47
C GLU A 84 -18.02 7.76 1.74
N ASP A 85 -19.13 8.07 2.39
CA ASP A 85 -20.48 7.80 1.87
C ASP A 85 -20.73 8.59 0.58
N LEU A 86 -20.47 9.90 0.59
CA LEU A 86 -20.64 10.75 -0.61
C LEU A 86 -19.75 10.29 -1.78
N LEU A 87 -18.55 9.84 -1.48
CA LEU A 87 -17.62 9.33 -2.50
C LEU A 87 -18.12 7.99 -3.05
N ARG A 88 -18.63 7.12 -2.20
CA ARG A 88 -19.15 5.81 -2.56
C ARG A 88 -20.44 5.92 -3.38
N ASP A 89 -21.36 6.77 -2.94
CA ASP A 89 -22.61 7.03 -3.64
C ASP A 89 -22.35 7.59 -5.04
N ALA A 90 -21.39 8.53 -5.14
CA ALA A 90 -20.97 9.06 -6.43
C ALA A 90 -20.33 7.98 -7.32
N ALA A 91 -19.45 7.15 -6.78
CA ALA A 91 -18.79 6.08 -7.53
C ALA A 91 -19.81 5.04 -8.04
N GLU A 92 -20.80 4.70 -7.24
CA GLU A 92 -21.90 3.82 -7.66
C GLU A 92 -22.73 4.46 -8.78
N ALA A 93 -23.13 5.74 -8.65
CA ALA A 93 -23.89 6.46 -9.65
C ALA A 93 -23.13 6.60 -10.99
N TRP A 94 -21.80 6.67 -10.96
CA TRP A 94 -20.95 6.78 -12.15
C TRP A 94 -20.38 5.44 -12.61
N ASN A 95 -20.70 4.34 -11.91
CA ASN A 95 -20.25 2.99 -12.19
C ASN A 95 -18.71 2.89 -12.31
N VAL A 96 -18.00 3.44 -11.33
CA VAL A 96 -16.53 3.45 -11.23
C VAL A 96 -16.08 2.96 -9.85
N ASP A 97 -14.81 2.54 -9.72
CA ASP A 97 -14.24 2.21 -8.41
C ASP A 97 -13.93 3.50 -7.63
N PRO A 98 -14.41 3.65 -6.38
CA PRO A 98 -14.22 4.89 -5.60
C PRO A 98 -12.76 5.21 -5.25
N LYS A 99 -11.84 4.24 -5.37
CA LYS A 99 -10.42 4.42 -5.08
C LYS A 99 -9.54 4.38 -6.33
N ALA A 100 -9.76 3.41 -7.20
CA ALA A 100 -8.97 3.27 -8.43
C ALA A 100 -9.30 4.36 -9.45
N ASP A 101 -10.57 4.75 -9.54
CA ASP A 101 -11.07 5.68 -10.55
C ASP A 101 -11.52 7.02 -9.96
N ILE A 102 -11.02 7.40 -8.79
CA ILE A 102 -11.40 8.66 -8.11
C ILE A 102 -11.21 9.90 -8.98
N SER A 103 -10.26 9.87 -9.92
CA SER A 103 -10.01 10.95 -10.88
C SER A 103 -11.13 11.12 -11.91
N GLU A 104 -12.02 10.17 -12.06
CA GLU A 104 -13.17 10.25 -12.96
C GLU A 104 -14.39 10.90 -12.30
N LEU A 105 -14.39 11.01 -10.97
CA LEU A 105 -15.50 11.59 -10.20
C LEU A 105 -15.44 13.13 -10.19
N PRO A 106 -16.61 13.79 -10.21
CA PRO A 106 -16.68 15.25 -10.12
C PRO A 106 -16.07 15.78 -8.81
N PRO A 107 -15.36 16.94 -8.86
CA PRO A 107 -14.74 17.54 -7.68
C PRO A 107 -15.68 17.80 -6.51
N MET A 108 -16.97 18.03 -6.78
CA MET A 108 -17.99 18.23 -5.74
C MET A 108 -18.16 17.02 -4.81
N HIS A 109 -17.81 15.82 -5.25
CA HIS A 109 -17.85 14.60 -4.44
C HIS A 109 -16.48 14.27 -3.83
N VAL A 110 -15.40 14.52 -4.60
CA VAL A 110 -14.03 14.25 -4.16
C VAL A 110 -13.52 15.34 -3.20
N GLY A 111 -13.94 16.60 -3.39
CA GLY A 111 -13.50 17.74 -2.58
C GLY A 111 -13.72 17.54 -1.09
N PRO A 112 -14.95 17.30 -0.62
CA PRO A 112 -15.24 17.08 0.81
C PRO A 112 -14.41 15.93 1.43
N TYR A 113 -14.17 14.86 0.67
CA TYR A 113 -13.30 13.77 1.10
C TYR A 113 -11.85 14.23 1.28
N ALA A 114 -11.30 14.97 0.30
CA ALA A 114 -9.94 15.48 0.37
C ALA A 114 -9.77 16.54 1.49
N GLU A 115 -10.74 17.40 1.68
CA GLU A 115 -10.77 18.38 2.78
C GLU A 115 -10.78 17.70 4.14
N GLN A 116 -11.57 16.65 4.31
CA GLN A 116 -11.61 15.87 5.54
C GLN A 116 -10.27 15.20 5.83
N ASP A 117 -9.59 14.66 4.83
CA ASP A 117 -8.26 14.05 4.96
C ASP A 117 -7.23 15.08 5.43
N ALA A 118 -7.19 16.24 4.82
CA ALA A 118 -6.27 17.31 5.20
C ALA A 118 -6.55 17.82 6.64
N ALA A 119 -7.82 18.03 6.97
CA ALA A 119 -8.23 18.49 8.30
C ALA A 119 -7.91 17.44 9.39
N MET A 120 -8.18 16.16 9.13
CA MET A 120 -7.84 15.07 10.06
C MET A 120 -6.32 14.93 10.24
N THR A 121 -5.54 15.02 9.15
CA THR A 121 -4.08 15.01 9.20
C THR A 121 -3.53 16.12 10.10
N LEU A 122 -4.07 17.32 9.99
CA LEU A 122 -3.65 18.45 10.84
C LEU A 122 -4.02 18.25 12.32
N ARG A 123 -5.21 17.68 12.60
CA ARG A 123 -5.62 17.35 13.99
C ARG A 123 -4.74 16.23 14.56
N LEU A 124 -4.45 15.21 13.77
CA LEU A 124 -3.54 14.12 14.15
C LEU A 124 -2.15 14.65 14.48
N TRP A 125 -1.63 15.58 13.67
CA TRP A 125 -0.36 16.24 13.97
C TRP A 125 -0.37 17.02 15.28
N LYS A 126 -1.46 17.74 15.58
CA LYS A 126 -1.60 18.43 16.85
C LYS A 126 -1.52 17.47 18.05
N PHE A 127 -2.16 16.32 17.96
CA PHE A 127 -2.07 15.25 18.94
C PHE A 127 -0.64 14.69 19.03
N GLN A 128 -0.06 14.32 17.88
CA GLN A 128 1.29 13.73 17.85
C GLN A 128 2.37 14.64 18.42
N LYS A 129 2.28 15.95 18.21
CA LYS A 129 3.22 16.90 18.84
C LYS A 129 3.26 16.79 20.36
N GLN A 130 2.12 16.57 20.98
CA GLN A 130 2.03 16.43 22.44
C GLN A 130 2.65 15.10 22.88
N GLU A 131 2.36 14.02 22.17
CA GLU A 131 2.91 12.69 22.45
C GLU A 131 4.43 12.61 22.22
N LEU A 132 4.93 13.19 21.13
CA LEU A 132 6.36 13.28 20.88
C LEU A 132 7.11 14.03 21.99
N SER A 133 6.51 15.09 22.53
CA SER A 133 7.07 15.81 23.67
C SER A 133 6.98 14.98 24.95
N ARG A 134 5.86 14.34 25.23
CA ARG A 134 5.62 13.54 26.43
C ARG A 134 6.57 12.34 26.52
N GLN A 135 6.92 11.74 25.36
CA GLN A 135 7.76 10.55 25.27
C GLN A 135 9.22 10.86 24.91
N ASP A 136 9.61 12.13 24.83
CA ASP A 136 10.96 12.59 24.43
C ASP A 136 11.44 12.02 23.07
N LEU A 137 10.53 12.02 22.08
CA LEU A 137 10.78 11.42 20.76
C LEU A 137 11.17 12.44 19.67
N TRP A 138 11.33 13.73 20.02
CA TRP A 138 11.64 14.77 19.03
C TRP A 138 12.95 14.54 18.27
N SER A 139 13.96 14.02 18.94
CA SER A 139 15.27 13.77 18.31
C SER A 139 15.13 12.76 17.16
N ILE A 140 14.48 11.63 17.42
CA ILE A 140 14.29 10.58 16.42
C ILE A 140 13.30 11.03 15.33
N PHE A 141 12.20 11.72 15.71
CA PHE A 141 11.26 12.25 14.74
C PHE A 141 11.91 13.25 13.77
N ASN A 142 12.80 14.11 14.26
CA ASN A 142 13.53 15.04 13.42
C ASN A 142 14.50 14.32 12.47
N LEU A 143 15.17 13.28 12.95
CA LEU A 143 16.06 12.45 12.13
C LEU A 143 15.27 11.79 10.99
N GLU A 144 14.19 11.08 11.30
CA GLU A 144 13.34 10.40 10.32
C GLU A 144 12.75 11.39 9.30
N THR A 145 12.27 12.54 9.77
CA THR A 145 11.73 13.58 8.89
C THR A 145 12.80 14.17 7.96
N SER A 146 14.04 14.30 8.43
CA SER A 146 15.14 14.85 7.63
C SER A 146 15.59 13.92 6.50
N ILE A 147 15.36 12.62 6.63
CA ILE A 147 15.70 11.61 5.62
C ILE A 147 14.65 11.60 4.47
N LEU A 148 13.42 12.03 4.75
CA LEU A 148 12.30 11.94 3.80
C LEU A 148 12.59 12.55 2.42
N PRO A 149 13.20 13.75 2.28
CA PRO A 149 13.56 14.29 0.97
C PRO A 149 14.53 13.38 0.20
N LEU A 150 15.50 12.77 0.89
CA LEU A 150 16.44 11.82 0.28
C LEU A 150 15.70 10.57 -0.24
N LEU A 151 14.76 10.03 0.53
CA LEU A 151 13.98 8.86 0.12
C LEU A 151 13.12 9.17 -1.13
N ILE A 152 12.57 10.37 -1.21
CA ILE A 152 11.84 10.84 -2.39
C ILE A 152 12.77 10.93 -3.60
N GLU A 153 13.98 11.50 -3.45
CA GLU A 153 14.97 11.55 -4.52
C GLU A 153 15.38 10.15 -4.98
N MET A 154 15.63 9.23 -4.05
CA MET A 154 15.96 7.84 -4.36
C MET A 154 14.84 7.17 -5.17
N ARG A 155 13.59 7.40 -4.80
CA ARG A 155 12.42 6.89 -5.53
C ARG A 155 12.36 7.43 -6.96
N PHE A 156 12.62 8.71 -7.17
CA PHE A 156 12.66 9.32 -8.50
C PHE A 156 13.82 8.82 -9.35
N LYS A 157 15.00 8.67 -8.75
CA LYS A 157 16.17 8.09 -9.43
C LYS A 157 15.90 6.64 -9.85
N GLY A 158 15.16 5.90 -9.02
CA GLY A 158 14.84 4.49 -9.25
C GLY A 158 16.06 3.58 -9.13
N VAL A 159 15.84 2.32 -9.46
CA VAL A 159 16.87 1.26 -9.50
C VAL A 159 16.94 0.71 -10.92
N ARG A 160 18.14 0.64 -11.48
CA ARG A 160 18.34 0.05 -12.79
C ARG A 160 18.08 -1.45 -12.74
N ILE A 161 17.20 -1.91 -13.62
CA ILE A 161 16.89 -3.33 -13.80
C ILE A 161 17.45 -3.76 -15.16
N ASP A 162 18.11 -4.92 -15.19
CA ASP A 162 18.47 -5.61 -16.43
C ASP A 162 17.21 -6.30 -16.98
N LEU A 163 16.55 -5.65 -17.94
CA LEU A 163 15.31 -6.14 -18.52
C LEU A 163 15.51 -7.46 -19.28
N ASP A 164 16.63 -7.64 -19.95
CA ASP A 164 16.93 -8.87 -20.69
C ASP A 164 17.12 -10.05 -19.74
N GLN A 165 17.80 -9.81 -18.62
CA GLN A 165 17.96 -10.82 -17.57
C GLN A 165 16.61 -11.14 -16.91
N ALA A 166 15.80 -10.13 -16.59
CA ALA A 166 14.48 -10.32 -16.02
C ALA A 166 13.56 -11.13 -16.93
N GLU A 167 13.59 -10.87 -18.26
CA GLU A 167 12.82 -11.62 -19.23
C GLU A 167 13.28 -13.08 -19.35
N ARG A 168 14.61 -13.31 -19.42
CA ARG A 168 15.18 -14.67 -19.42
C ARG A 168 14.76 -15.44 -18.17
N MET A 169 14.86 -14.83 -17.00
CA MET A 169 14.46 -15.45 -15.72
C MET A 169 12.94 -15.73 -15.69
N SER A 170 12.12 -14.80 -16.16
CA SER A 170 10.65 -15.00 -16.24
C SER A 170 10.30 -16.21 -17.11
N LYS A 171 10.90 -16.31 -18.31
CA LYS A 171 10.69 -17.48 -19.20
C LYS A 171 11.15 -18.78 -18.54
N MET A 172 12.32 -18.76 -17.90
CA MET A 172 12.86 -19.92 -17.20
C MET A 172 11.96 -20.37 -16.04
N PHE A 173 11.49 -19.44 -15.21
CA PHE A 173 10.61 -19.78 -14.09
C PHE A 173 9.24 -20.25 -14.53
N ARG A 174 8.65 -19.66 -15.58
CA ARG A 174 7.39 -20.17 -16.16
C ARG A 174 7.53 -21.60 -16.68
N ALA A 175 8.62 -21.90 -17.39
CA ALA A 175 8.86 -23.26 -17.86
C ALA A 175 9.03 -24.27 -16.71
N LYS A 176 9.71 -23.86 -15.62
CA LYS A 176 9.83 -24.70 -14.41
C LYS A 176 8.48 -24.91 -13.71
N GLU A 177 7.68 -23.87 -13.59
CA GLU A 177 6.33 -23.94 -13.01
C GLU A 177 5.43 -24.88 -13.83
N GLU A 178 5.42 -24.73 -15.15
CA GLU A 178 4.65 -25.61 -16.05
C GLU A 178 5.09 -27.08 -15.92
N ASP A 179 6.40 -27.35 -15.90
CA ASP A 179 6.92 -28.71 -15.71
C ASP A 179 6.53 -29.29 -14.35
N ALA A 180 6.63 -28.47 -13.25
CA ALA A 180 6.22 -28.90 -11.93
C ALA A 180 4.71 -29.21 -11.88
N LEU A 181 3.88 -28.33 -12.43
CA LEU A 181 2.42 -28.55 -12.49
C LEU A 181 2.04 -29.78 -13.31
N LEU A 182 2.74 -30.04 -14.41
CA LEU A 182 2.55 -31.28 -15.23
C LEU A 182 2.92 -32.52 -14.43
N LYS A 183 4.02 -32.52 -13.70
CA LYS A 183 4.43 -33.63 -12.84
C LYS A 183 3.42 -33.88 -11.72
N ILE A 184 2.97 -32.80 -11.06
CA ILE A 184 1.92 -32.86 -10.02
C ILE A 184 0.63 -33.44 -10.61
N LYS A 185 0.18 -32.93 -11.76
CA LYS A 185 -1.02 -33.43 -12.46
C LYS A 185 -0.90 -34.92 -12.79
N LYS A 186 0.25 -35.37 -13.27
CA LYS A 186 0.50 -36.77 -13.57
C LYS A 186 0.44 -37.66 -12.34
N ALA A 187 1.02 -37.21 -11.21
CA ALA A 187 1.03 -37.96 -9.97
C ALA A 187 -0.36 -37.98 -9.29
N VAL A 188 -1.03 -36.85 -9.26
CA VAL A 188 -2.36 -36.69 -8.60
C VAL A 188 -3.50 -37.17 -9.52
N GLY A 189 -3.29 -37.19 -10.87
CA GLY A 189 -4.30 -37.53 -11.86
C GLY A 189 -5.36 -36.41 -12.08
N SER A 190 -5.12 -35.19 -11.62
CA SER A 190 -5.97 -34.00 -11.82
C SER A 190 -5.17 -32.72 -11.62
N ASN A 191 -5.65 -31.60 -12.19
CA ASN A 191 -5.07 -30.29 -11.88
C ASN A 191 -5.31 -29.95 -10.41
N ILE A 192 -4.35 -29.27 -9.79
CA ILE A 192 -4.48 -28.69 -8.46
C ILE A 192 -4.21 -27.19 -8.51
N GLU A 193 -4.86 -26.47 -7.61
CA GLU A 193 -4.60 -25.06 -7.35
C GLU A 193 -3.60 -24.98 -6.18
N ILE A 194 -2.33 -24.72 -6.48
CA ILE A 194 -1.25 -24.74 -5.48
C ILE A 194 -1.32 -23.60 -4.44
N TRP A 195 -2.10 -22.56 -4.72
CA TRP A 195 -2.32 -21.44 -3.80
C TRP A 195 -3.53 -21.63 -2.88
N ALA A 196 -4.30 -22.71 -3.07
CA ALA A 196 -5.49 -23.01 -2.29
C ALA A 196 -5.28 -24.26 -1.42
N ASN A 197 -5.20 -24.06 -0.10
CA ASN A 197 -5.02 -25.16 0.87
C ASN A 197 -6.02 -26.30 0.66
N ALA A 198 -7.29 -25.99 0.36
CA ALA A 198 -8.31 -27.02 0.10
C ALA A 198 -8.02 -27.86 -1.16
N SER A 199 -7.34 -27.32 -2.15
CA SER A 199 -6.92 -28.05 -3.35
C SER A 199 -5.72 -28.93 -3.06
N ILE A 200 -4.75 -28.42 -2.30
CA ILE A 200 -3.59 -29.19 -1.83
C ILE A 200 -4.06 -30.35 -0.94
N GLU A 201 -4.97 -30.11 -0.01
CA GLU A 201 -5.54 -31.14 0.87
C GLU A 201 -6.16 -32.29 0.06
N LYS A 202 -6.95 -31.96 -0.98
CA LYS A 202 -7.53 -32.98 -1.86
C LYS A 202 -6.47 -33.83 -2.55
N ALA A 203 -5.37 -33.22 -2.99
CA ALA A 203 -4.25 -33.90 -3.61
C ALA A 203 -3.55 -34.85 -2.62
N PHE A 204 -3.29 -34.38 -1.40
CA PHE A 204 -2.70 -35.20 -0.32
C PHE A 204 -3.57 -36.38 0.07
N LYS A 205 -4.89 -36.18 0.23
CA LYS A 205 -5.85 -37.26 0.47
C LYS A 205 -5.86 -38.29 -0.64
N LYS A 206 -5.81 -37.87 -1.91
CA LYS A 206 -5.79 -38.76 -3.06
C LYS A 206 -4.52 -39.59 -3.12
N LEU A 207 -3.37 -39.00 -2.77
CA LEU A 207 -2.07 -39.68 -2.70
C LEU A 207 -1.85 -40.45 -1.37
N LYS A 208 -2.80 -40.36 -0.43
CA LYS A 208 -2.70 -40.94 0.92
C LYS A 208 -1.49 -40.43 1.70
N LEU A 209 -1.11 -39.15 1.47
CA LEU A 209 -0.01 -38.52 2.17
C LEU A 209 -0.50 -37.88 3.48
N PRO A 210 0.27 -37.99 4.59
CA PRO A 210 -0.03 -37.26 5.81
C PRO A 210 0.18 -35.75 5.61
N TYR A 211 -0.49 -34.93 6.40
CA TYR A 211 -0.28 -33.48 6.48
C TYR A 211 -0.61 -32.95 7.88
N ASN A 212 -0.08 -31.76 8.16
CA ASN A 212 -0.22 -31.13 9.46
C ASN A 212 -1.50 -30.30 9.55
N PHE A 213 -1.89 -29.98 10.78
CA PHE A 213 -3.02 -29.10 11.09
C PHE A 213 -2.53 -27.91 11.91
N THR A 214 -3.20 -26.77 11.74
CA THR A 214 -3.05 -25.62 12.62
C THR A 214 -3.70 -25.90 13.97
N GLU A 215 -3.40 -25.09 14.99
CA GLU A 215 -4.07 -25.17 16.31
C GLU A 215 -5.61 -25.07 16.23
N LYS A 216 -6.12 -24.41 15.18
CA LYS A 216 -7.56 -24.28 14.90
C LYS A 216 -8.15 -25.44 14.07
N GLY A 217 -7.37 -26.50 13.82
CA GLY A 217 -7.82 -27.68 13.10
C GLY A 217 -7.89 -27.55 11.57
N SER A 218 -7.36 -26.50 10.99
CA SER A 218 -7.29 -26.34 9.53
C SER A 218 -6.03 -26.99 8.96
N PRO A 219 -6.05 -27.55 7.73
CA PRO A 219 -4.85 -28.08 7.06
C PRO A 219 -3.74 -27.05 6.96
N SER A 220 -2.51 -27.45 7.24
CA SER A 220 -1.33 -26.61 7.22
C SER A 220 -0.28 -27.19 6.28
N PHE A 221 0.09 -26.37 5.25
CA PHE A 221 1.08 -26.72 4.22
C PHE A 221 2.21 -25.67 4.22
N GLN A 222 2.97 -25.66 5.34
CA GLN A 222 4.09 -24.71 5.48
C GLN A 222 5.22 -25.09 4.51
N GLN A 223 5.84 -24.07 3.91
CA GLN A 223 6.90 -24.23 2.93
C GLN A 223 8.00 -25.18 3.39
N THR A 224 8.60 -24.91 4.56
CA THR A 224 9.69 -25.72 5.11
C THR A 224 9.32 -27.20 5.30
N TRP A 225 8.06 -27.47 5.66
CA TRP A 225 7.57 -28.82 5.81
C TRP A 225 7.38 -29.50 4.46
N LEU A 226 6.83 -28.81 3.47
CA LEU A 226 6.67 -29.31 2.09
C LEU A 226 8.02 -29.59 1.42
N GLU A 227 9.01 -28.72 1.60
CA GLU A 227 10.38 -28.87 1.07
C GLU A 227 11.08 -30.14 1.59
N ASN A 228 10.86 -30.49 2.86
CA ASN A 228 11.49 -31.64 3.51
C ASN A 228 10.63 -32.92 3.49
N HIS A 229 9.54 -32.91 2.75
CA HIS A 229 8.68 -34.09 2.66
C HIS A 229 9.33 -35.18 1.78
N GLU A 230 9.19 -36.45 2.14
CA GLU A 230 9.80 -37.58 1.41
C GLU A 230 9.21 -37.78 0.01
N HIS A 231 7.94 -37.40 -0.18
CA HIS A 231 7.26 -37.55 -1.48
C HIS A 231 7.51 -36.36 -2.39
N GLU A 232 7.66 -36.59 -3.70
CA GLU A 232 8.00 -35.57 -4.71
C GLU A 232 6.94 -34.47 -4.84
N VAL A 233 5.64 -34.79 -4.77
CA VAL A 233 4.55 -33.82 -4.99
C VAL A 233 4.58 -32.63 -4.02
N PRO A 234 4.70 -32.81 -2.69
CA PRO A 234 4.92 -31.69 -1.77
C PRO A 234 6.11 -30.80 -2.12
N GLN A 235 7.24 -31.41 -2.50
CA GLN A 235 8.44 -30.67 -2.91
C GLN A 235 8.23 -29.87 -4.21
N LEU A 236 7.41 -30.38 -5.14
CA LEU A 236 7.07 -29.69 -6.39
C LEU A 236 6.14 -28.48 -6.18
N ILE A 237 5.34 -28.47 -5.10
CA ILE A 237 4.43 -27.36 -4.77
C ILE A 237 5.20 -26.10 -4.38
N VAL A 238 6.43 -26.23 -3.84
CA VAL A 238 7.25 -25.11 -3.34
C VAL A 238 8.43 -24.77 -4.26
N LYS A 239 8.61 -25.49 -5.34
CA LYS A 239 9.65 -25.21 -6.36
C LYS A 239 9.20 -24.13 -7.34
#